data_eb293708ecc5b8aff513d353003965b9
#
_entry.id   eb293708ecc5b8aff513d353003965b9
#
_cell.length_a   1.000
_cell.length_b   1.000
_cell.length_c   1.000
_cell.angle_alpha   90.00
_cell.angle_beta   90.00
_cell.angle_gamma   90.00
#
_symmetry.space_group_name_H-M   'P 1'
#
loop_
_entity.id
_entity.type
_entity.pdbx_description
1 polymer ?
#
loop_
_entity_poly.entity_id
_entity_poly.type
_entity_poly.pdbx_seq_one_letter_code
_entity_poly.pdbx_strand_id
1 'polypeptide(L)'
;MATKAEMETSMGTIVLELFPEDAPKTVDNFTKLAGEGYYDGLIFHRVIPDFMIQGGCPQGTGTGGPGYTFEDEQNAHNVDRGKLAMANAGPNTNGSQFFIVTAADCNWLKGKHTVFGEVVEGMDIVDAISNVDRDGRDMPHEPVTMTVRIVEG
;
A
#
# COMPACT_ATOMS: atom_id res chain seq x y z
N MET A 1 3.01 -21.14 3.67
CA MET A 1 4.06 -20.28 4.25
C MET A 1 3.65 -18.84 4.19
N ALA A 2 3.91 -18.10 5.25
CA ALA A 2 3.61 -16.67 5.27
C ALA A 2 4.61 -15.94 4.37
N THR A 3 4.11 -15.06 3.52
CA THR A 3 4.92 -14.17 2.70
C THR A 3 4.93 -12.81 3.35
N LYS A 4 6.10 -12.26 3.60
CA LYS A 4 6.26 -10.95 4.21
C LYS A 4 6.96 -9.99 3.26
N ALA A 5 6.66 -8.71 3.40
CA ALA A 5 7.35 -7.63 2.70
C ALA A 5 7.96 -6.70 3.73
N GLU A 6 9.22 -6.34 3.51
CA GLU A 6 9.87 -5.27 4.27
C GLU A 6 9.83 -4.01 3.39
N MET A 7 9.18 -2.98 3.89
CA MET A 7 9.13 -1.70 3.21
C MET A 7 10.04 -0.74 3.96
N GLU A 8 11.20 -0.48 3.39
CA GLU A 8 12.15 0.47 3.95
C GLU A 8 11.78 1.86 3.47
N THR A 9 11.41 2.72 4.38
CA THR A 9 11.06 4.09 4.06
C THR A 9 12.11 5.05 4.59
N SER A 10 12.09 6.28 4.09
CA SER A 10 12.98 7.33 4.60
C SER A 10 12.70 7.67 6.07
N MET A 11 11.60 7.18 6.65
CA MET A 11 11.24 7.41 8.06
C MET A 11 11.36 6.16 8.92
N GLY A 12 11.68 5.01 8.35
CA GLY A 12 11.84 3.76 9.09
C GLY A 12 11.30 2.57 8.31
N THR A 13 11.38 1.38 8.91
CA THR A 13 10.99 0.13 8.26
C THR A 13 9.60 -0.31 8.70
N ILE A 14 8.77 -0.70 7.74
CA ILE A 14 7.44 -1.26 7.95
C ILE A 14 7.50 -2.71 7.48
N VAL A 15 7.04 -3.64 8.31
CA VAL A 15 6.95 -5.06 7.94
C VAL A 15 5.50 -5.42 7.72
N LEU A 16 5.22 -6.02 6.59
CA LEU A 16 3.87 -6.39 6.16
C LEU A 16 3.79 -7.91 6.01
N GLU A 17 2.70 -8.50 6.46
CA GLU A 17 2.34 -9.87 6.13
C GLU A 17 1.34 -9.84 4.99
N LEU A 18 1.62 -10.59 3.93
CA LEU A 18 0.76 -10.65 2.75
C LEU A 18 -0.21 -11.83 2.85
N PHE A 19 -1.34 -11.74 2.16
CA PHE A 19 -2.40 -12.75 2.21
C PHE A 19 -2.53 -13.47 0.86
N PRO A 20 -1.58 -14.36 0.49
CA PRO A 20 -1.62 -14.99 -0.83
C PRO A 20 -2.79 -15.94 -1.03
N GLU A 21 -3.39 -16.44 0.04
CA GLU A 21 -4.56 -17.33 -0.06
C GLU A 21 -5.84 -16.55 -0.33
N ASP A 22 -5.93 -15.33 0.19
CA ASP A 22 -7.14 -14.50 0.09
C ASP A 22 -7.11 -13.56 -1.12
N ALA A 23 -5.92 -13.22 -1.60
CA ALA A 23 -5.73 -12.30 -2.73
C ALA A 23 -4.54 -12.77 -3.59
N PRO A 24 -4.62 -13.95 -4.20
CA PRO A 24 -3.46 -14.55 -4.88
C PRO A 24 -2.93 -13.72 -6.04
N LYS A 25 -3.79 -13.14 -6.85
CA LYS A 25 -3.35 -12.33 -8.00
C LYS A 25 -2.74 -11.02 -7.55
N THR A 26 -3.32 -10.41 -6.54
CA THR A 26 -2.85 -9.13 -5.99
C THR A 26 -1.48 -9.32 -5.33
N VAL A 27 -1.32 -10.38 -4.53
CA VAL A 27 -0.04 -10.69 -3.90
C VAL A 27 1.01 -11.03 -4.95
N ASP A 28 0.67 -11.83 -5.97
CA ASP A 28 1.59 -12.14 -7.06
C ASP A 28 2.05 -10.88 -7.78
N ASN A 29 1.14 -9.97 -8.08
CA ASN A 29 1.48 -8.71 -8.73
C ASN A 29 2.41 -7.86 -7.85
N PHE A 30 2.08 -7.72 -6.58
CA PHE A 30 2.89 -6.93 -5.65
C PHE A 30 4.30 -7.52 -5.47
N THR A 31 4.39 -8.83 -5.30
CA THR A 31 5.70 -9.50 -5.12
C THR A 31 6.54 -9.44 -6.39
N LYS A 32 5.91 -9.56 -7.55
CA LYS A 32 6.59 -9.44 -8.83
C LYS A 32 7.17 -8.03 -9.01
N LEU A 33 6.35 -7.01 -8.79
CA LEU A 33 6.79 -5.62 -8.94
C LEU A 33 7.90 -5.29 -7.93
N ALA A 34 7.76 -5.73 -6.68
CA ALA A 34 8.79 -5.52 -5.68
C ALA A 34 10.10 -6.21 -6.06
N GLY A 35 10.02 -7.43 -6.56
CA GLY A 35 11.20 -8.20 -6.99
C GLY A 35 11.90 -7.62 -8.21
N GLU A 36 11.18 -6.87 -9.03
CA GLU A 36 11.75 -6.17 -10.20
C GLU A 36 12.33 -4.80 -9.85
N GLY A 37 12.25 -4.38 -8.59
CA GLY A 37 12.69 -3.05 -8.17
C GLY A 37 11.72 -1.93 -8.56
N TYR A 38 10.51 -2.26 -8.93
CA TYR A 38 9.51 -1.29 -9.39
C TYR A 38 9.22 -0.21 -8.36
N TYR A 39 9.15 -0.60 -7.07
CA TYR A 39 8.84 0.34 -5.99
C TYR A 39 10.05 1.11 -5.47
N ASP A 40 11.26 0.80 -5.93
CA ASP A 40 12.47 1.44 -5.41
C ASP A 40 12.46 2.94 -5.68
N GLY A 41 12.54 3.73 -4.62
CA GLY A 41 12.56 5.18 -4.71
C GLY A 41 11.20 5.83 -4.96
N LEU A 42 10.12 5.07 -5.06
CA LEU A 42 8.79 5.65 -5.18
C LEU A 42 8.38 6.31 -3.86
N ILE A 43 7.39 7.20 -3.93
CA ILE A 43 6.98 8.00 -2.77
C ILE A 43 5.56 7.65 -2.33
N PHE A 44 5.27 8.01 -1.08
CA PHE A 44 3.89 8.11 -0.62
C PHE A 44 3.36 9.47 -1.07
N HIS A 45 2.64 9.49 -2.18
CA HIS A 45 2.20 10.73 -2.80
C HIS A 45 0.92 11.31 -2.18
N ARG A 46 0.26 10.54 -1.31
CA ARG A 46 -0.95 10.99 -0.64
C ARG A 46 -0.98 10.43 0.77
N VAL A 47 -0.99 11.33 1.75
CA VAL A 47 -1.04 10.94 3.17
C VAL A 47 -2.13 11.76 3.86
N ILE A 48 -2.99 11.09 4.61
CA ILE A 48 -4.08 11.75 5.33
C ILE A 48 -4.12 11.18 6.75
N PRO A 49 -3.86 12.01 7.77
CA PRO A 49 -3.92 11.55 9.16
C PRO A 49 -5.27 10.93 9.48
N ASP A 50 -5.25 9.88 10.27
CA ASP A 50 -6.46 9.18 10.70
C ASP A 50 -7.29 8.65 9.52
N PHE A 51 -6.63 8.34 8.41
CA PHE A 51 -7.24 7.71 7.25
C PHE A 51 -6.28 6.67 6.64
N MET A 52 -5.27 7.12 5.86
CA MET A 52 -4.37 6.19 5.19
C MET A 52 -3.12 6.89 4.67
N ILE A 53 -2.11 6.09 4.27
CA ILE A 53 -1.00 6.54 3.44
C ILE A 53 -1.03 5.76 2.14
N GLN A 54 -0.85 6.43 1.01
CA GLN A 54 -0.95 5.84 -0.32
C GLN A 54 0.31 6.08 -1.12
N GLY A 55 0.79 5.06 -1.80
CA GLY A 55 2.00 5.14 -2.63
C GLY A 55 1.99 4.10 -3.74
N GLY A 56 3.15 3.96 -4.40
CA GLY A 56 3.33 2.98 -5.46
C GLY A 56 3.02 3.48 -6.86
N CYS A 57 2.82 4.79 -7.03
CA CYS A 57 2.67 5.40 -8.34
C CYS A 57 4.04 5.71 -8.93
N PRO A 58 4.42 5.17 -10.11
CA PRO A 58 5.74 5.39 -10.68
C PRO A 58 6.02 6.86 -11.03
N GLN A 59 4.98 7.66 -11.23
CA GLN A 59 5.10 9.08 -11.53
C GLN A 59 4.96 9.96 -10.28
N GLY A 60 4.59 9.38 -9.14
CA GLY A 60 4.40 10.12 -7.89
C GLY A 60 3.21 11.07 -7.91
N THR A 61 2.28 10.92 -8.84
CA THR A 61 1.14 11.83 -9.03
C THR A 61 -0.22 11.20 -8.73
N GLY A 62 -0.26 9.88 -8.58
CA GLY A 62 -1.50 9.14 -8.41
C GLY A 62 -2.15 8.69 -9.72
N THR A 63 -1.57 9.05 -10.86
CA THR A 63 -2.14 8.74 -12.18
C THR A 63 -1.39 7.62 -12.91
N GLY A 64 -0.22 7.23 -12.42
CA GLY A 64 0.60 6.22 -13.06
C GLY A 64 0.36 4.81 -12.57
N GLY A 65 0.81 3.84 -13.33
CA GLY A 65 0.71 2.42 -13.01
C GLY A 65 1.66 1.59 -13.85
N PRO A 66 1.58 0.26 -13.75
CA PRO A 66 2.54 -0.65 -14.40
C PRO A 66 2.26 -0.90 -15.88
N GLY A 67 1.27 -0.23 -16.46
CA GLY A 67 0.90 -0.42 -17.87
C GLY A 67 -0.19 -1.45 -18.11
N TYR A 68 -0.79 -1.97 -17.04
CA TYR A 68 -1.90 -2.92 -17.10
C TYR A 68 -2.79 -2.74 -15.87
N THR A 69 -3.97 -3.33 -15.91
CA THR A 69 -4.86 -3.42 -14.76
C THR A 69 -5.31 -4.87 -14.58
N PHE A 70 -5.78 -5.19 -13.38
CA PHE A 70 -6.33 -6.51 -13.09
C PHE A 70 -7.53 -6.39 -12.15
N GLU A 71 -8.31 -7.47 -12.08
CA GLU A 71 -9.57 -7.52 -11.36
C GLU A 71 -9.40 -7.46 -9.84
N ASP A 72 -10.43 -6.98 -9.17
CA ASP A 72 -10.52 -7.03 -7.72
C ASP A 72 -10.65 -8.47 -7.24
N GLU A 73 -10.12 -8.73 -6.05
CA GLU A 73 -10.25 -10.02 -5.39
C GLU A 73 -11.00 -9.82 -4.07
N GLN A 74 -12.23 -10.31 -4.02
CA GLN A 74 -13.08 -10.15 -2.84
C GLN A 74 -12.65 -11.15 -1.77
N ASN A 75 -12.60 -10.69 -0.52
CA ASN A 75 -12.31 -11.55 0.61
C ASN A 75 -13.00 -11.02 1.86
N ALA A 76 -12.84 -11.73 2.98
CA ALA A 76 -13.54 -11.42 4.22
C ALA A 76 -12.84 -10.37 5.09
N HIS A 77 -11.66 -9.88 4.68
CA HIS A 77 -10.92 -8.91 5.48
C HIS A 77 -11.63 -7.56 5.51
N ASN A 78 -11.66 -6.97 6.70
CA ASN A 78 -12.14 -5.60 6.86
C ASN A 78 -11.08 -4.61 6.42
N VAL A 79 -11.50 -3.41 6.04
CA VAL A 79 -10.59 -2.31 5.72
C VAL A 79 -10.44 -1.48 7.00
N ASP A 80 -9.56 -1.93 7.87
CA ASP A 80 -9.35 -1.32 9.18
C ASP A 80 -7.85 -1.10 9.45
N ARG A 81 -7.55 -0.58 10.63
CA ARG A 81 -6.20 -0.14 10.98
C ARG A 81 -5.14 -1.22 10.72
N GLY A 82 -4.10 -0.82 9.98
CA GLY A 82 -2.98 -1.66 9.62
C GLY A 82 -3.16 -2.48 8.35
N LYS A 83 -4.33 -2.47 7.74
CA LYS A 83 -4.55 -3.25 6.51
C LYS A 83 -3.90 -2.58 5.30
N LEU A 84 -3.36 -3.42 4.43
CA LEU A 84 -2.76 -3.04 3.15
C LEU A 84 -3.76 -3.40 2.05
N ALA A 85 -4.16 -2.43 1.26
CA ALA A 85 -5.15 -2.62 0.21
C ALA A 85 -4.74 -1.93 -1.08
N MET A 86 -5.31 -2.37 -2.21
CA MET A 86 -5.03 -1.77 -3.50
C MET A 86 -5.84 -0.50 -3.73
N ALA A 87 -5.15 0.56 -4.11
CA ALA A 87 -5.80 1.74 -4.65
C ALA A 87 -6.26 1.46 -6.09
N ASN A 88 -7.35 2.05 -6.50
CA ASN A 88 -7.87 1.87 -7.86
C ASN A 88 -8.66 3.10 -8.32
N ALA A 89 -9.05 3.10 -9.60
CA ALA A 89 -9.86 4.16 -10.20
C ALA A 89 -11.27 3.67 -10.53
N GLY A 90 -11.77 2.70 -9.76
CA GLY A 90 -13.06 2.05 -9.96
C GLY A 90 -12.89 0.53 -9.98
N PRO A 91 -13.98 -0.23 -10.23
CA PRO A 91 -13.91 -1.68 -10.22
C PRO A 91 -12.90 -2.22 -11.23
N ASN A 92 -12.11 -3.21 -10.80
CA ASN A 92 -11.21 -3.98 -11.67
C ASN A 92 -10.15 -3.12 -12.35
N THR A 93 -9.62 -2.09 -11.65
CA THR A 93 -8.57 -1.22 -12.18
C THR A 93 -7.32 -1.23 -11.31
N ASN A 94 -7.01 -2.33 -10.66
CA ASN A 94 -5.82 -2.48 -9.84
C ASN A 94 -4.55 -2.45 -10.70
N GLY A 95 -3.52 -1.81 -10.20
CA GLY A 95 -2.23 -1.71 -10.89
C GLY A 95 -1.07 -1.85 -9.91
N SER A 96 -0.43 -0.74 -9.55
CA SER A 96 0.70 -0.76 -8.61
C SER A 96 0.46 0.04 -7.34
N GLN A 97 -0.50 0.94 -7.33
CA GLN A 97 -0.74 1.80 -6.17
C GLN A 97 -1.46 1.04 -5.06
N PHE A 98 -1.08 1.33 -3.82
CA PHE A 98 -1.65 0.71 -2.63
C PHE A 98 -1.78 1.75 -1.53
N PHE A 99 -2.53 1.41 -0.49
CA PHE A 99 -2.61 2.24 0.70
C PHE A 99 -2.57 1.38 1.97
N ILE A 100 -2.10 1.98 3.05
CA ILE A 100 -2.08 1.36 4.38
C ILE A 100 -3.00 2.20 5.27
N VAL A 101 -3.96 1.56 5.91
CA VAL A 101 -4.98 2.23 6.71
C VAL A 101 -4.43 2.65 8.06
N THR A 102 -4.63 3.89 8.44
CA THR A 102 -4.29 4.42 9.77
C THR A 102 -5.54 4.66 10.63
N ALA A 103 -6.70 4.81 10.03
CA ALA A 103 -7.96 4.94 10.74
C ALA A 103 -8.33 3.63 11.46
N ALA A 104 -9.14 3.73 12.50
CA ALA A 104 -9.63 2.55 13.19
C ALA A 104 -10.47 1.66 12.26
N ASP A 105 -11.24 2.27 11.36
CA ASP A 105 -12.19 1.58 10.49
C ASP A 105 -12.44 2.40 9.23
N CYS A 106 -12.28 1.76 8.07
CA CYS A 106 -12.62 2.31 6.76
C CYS A 106 -13.52 1.35 5.99
N ASN A 107 -14.45 0.68 6.67
CA ASN A 107 -15.27 -0.36 6.05
C ASN A 107 -16.21 0.13 4.94
N TRP A 108 -16.38 1.44 4.76
CA TRP A 108 -17.05 1.96 3.57
C TRP A 108 -16.28 1.63 2.28
N LEU A 109 -15.01 1.26 2.40
CA LEU A 109 -14.17 0.83 1.26
C LEU A 109 -14.20 -0.68 1.04
N LYS A 110 -14.79 -1.44 1.95
CA LYS A 110 -14.84 -2.90 1.83
C LYS A 110 -15.61 -3.31 0.59
N GLY A 111 -15.06 -4.26 -0.15
CA GLY A 111 -15.63 -4.70 -1.42
C GLY A 111 -15.25 -3.85 -2.61
N LYS A 112 -14.64 -2.68 -2.39
CA LYS A 112 -14.20 -1.77 -3.45
C LYS A 112 -12.70 -1.77 -3.65
N HIS A 113 -11.96 -2.19 -2.63
CA HIS A 113 -10.50 -2.26 -2.64
C HIS A 113 -10.07 -3.62 -2.11
N THR A 114 -9.17 -4.28 -2.83
CA THR A 114 -8.68 -5.60 -2.42
C THR A 114 -7.72 -5.47 -1.25
N VAL A 115 -8.08 -6.04 -0.11
CA VAL A 115 -7.16 -6.16 1.04
C VAL A 115 -6.25 -7.35 0.79
N PHE A 116 -4.94 -7.15 0.81
CA PHE A 116 -3.99 -8.22 0.50
C PHE A 116 -2.85 -8.37 1.50
N GLY A 117 -2.88 -7.63 2.60
CA GLY A 117 -1.87 -7.74 3.65
C GLY A 117 -2.20 -6.89 4.87
N GLU A 118 -1.30 -6.95 5.85
CA GLU A 118 -1.41 -6.11 7.05
C GLU A 118 -0.04 -5.81 7.63
N VAL A 119 0.05 -4.71 8.39
CA VAL A 119 1.27 -4.33 9.09
C VAL A 119 1.42 -5.21 10.32
N VAL A 120 2.58 -5.86 10.45
CA VAL A 120 2.93 -6.65 11.63
C VAL A 120 4.01 -5.99 12.49
N GLU A 121 4.80 -5.09 11.90
CA GLU A 121 5.77 -4.27 12.63
C GLU A 121 5.87 -2.90 11.96
N GLY A 122 6.09 -1.85 12.75
CA GLY A 122 6.30 -0.50 12.23
C GLY A 122 5.04 0.31 12.04
N MET A 123 3.95 -0.03 12.73
CA MET A 123 2.73 0.77 12.63
C MET A 123 2.95 2.21 13.10
N ASP A 124 3.85 2.44 14.05
CA ASP A 124 4.25 3.77 14.49
C ASP A 124 4.90 4.57 13.36
N ILE A 125 5.64 3.90 12.47
CA ILE A 125 6.21 4.53 11.27
C ILE A 125 5.09 4.93 10.30
N VAL A 126 4.10 4.07 10.10
CA VAL A 126 2.95 4.37 9.24
C VAL A 126 2.21 5.61 9.77
N ASP A 127 1.96 5.65 11.08
CA ASP A 127 1.31 6.81 11.70
C ASP A 127 2.16 8.09 11.54
N ALA A 128 3.46 7.99 11.71
CA ALA A 128 4.36 9.13 11.53
C ALA A 128 4.32 9.66 10.09
N ILE A 129 4.31 8.76 9.10
CA ILE A 129 4.20 9.16 7.68
C ILE A 129 2.86 9.87 7.44
N SER A 130 1.78 9.39 8.03
CA SER A 130 0.45 10.00 7.85
C SER A 130 0.36 11.41 8.42
N ASN A 131 1.25 11.78 9.32
CA ASN A 131 1.24 13.07 10.01
C ASN A 131 2.29 14.06 9.53
N VAL A 132 3.05 13.77 8.48
CA VAL A 132 4.03 14.72 7.94
C VAL A 132 3.33 15.93 7.32
N ASP A 133 4.05 17.04 7.23
CA ASP A 133 3.55 18.24 6.56
C ASP A 133 3.23 17.92 5.09
N ARG A 134 2.09 18.36 4.63
CA ARG A 134 1.60 18.09 3.28
C ARG A 134 0.97 19.32 2.65
N ASP A 135 0.88 19.29 1.32
CA ASP A 135 0.25 20.35 0.56
C ASP A 135 -1.28 20.18 0.48
N GLY A 136 -1.95 21.02 -0.29
CA GLY A 136 -3.41 20.98 -0.44
C GLY A 136 -3.93 19.73 -1.16
N ARG A 137 -3.06 18.91 -1.74
CA ARG A 137 -3.39 17.64 -2.41
C ARG A 137 -3.01 16.44 -1.56
N ASP A 138 -2.66 16.66 -0.29
CA ASP A 138 -2.23 15.65 0.66
C ASP A 138 -0.89 14.98 0.29
N MET A 139 -0.07 15.65 -0.52
CA MET A 139 1.26 15.18 -0.86
C MET A 139 2.28 15.73 0.14
N PRO A 140 3.12 14.87 0.75
CA PRO A 140 4.15 15.36 1.68
C PRO A 140 5.05 16.41 1.04
N HIS A 141 5.35 17.50 1.78
CA HIS A 141 6.28 18.52 1.31
C HIS A 141 7.69 17.96 1.12
N GLU A 142 8.12 17.09 2.05
CA GLU A 142 9.36 16.34 1.88
C GLU A 142 8.98 14.92 1.44
N PRO A 143 9.54 14.45 0.30
CA PRO A 143 9.19 13.12 -0.18
C PRO A 143 9.52 12.03 0.84
N VAL A 144 8.56 11.16 1.11
CA VAL A 144 8.78 9.94 1.89
C VAL A 144 8.94 8.82 0.89
N THR A 145 10.16 8.32 0.75
CA THR A 145 10.49 7.29 -0.24
C THR A 145 10.36 5.89 0.35
N MET A 146 10.21 4.92 -0.54
CA MET A 146 10.12 3.51 -0.15
C MET A 146 11.04 2.64 -1.00
N THR A 147 11.43 1.50 -0.46
CA THR A 147 11.99 0.36 -1.18
C THR A 147 11.30 -0.87 -0.60
N VAL A 148 10.77 -1.73 -1.46
CA VAL A 148 10.02 -2.89 -1.02
C VAL A 148 10.79 -4.16 -1.34
N ARG A 149 11.01 -4.99 -0.34
CA ARG A 149 11.71 -6.26 -0.47
C ARG A 149 10.82 -7.40 0.05
N ILE A 150 10.73 -8.47 -0.72
CA ILE A 150 9.92 -9.62 -0.33
C ILE A 150 10.79 -10.58 0.48
N VAL A 151 10.27 -10.99 1.62
CA VAL A 151 10.94 -11.92 2.54
C VAL A 151 9.98 -13.07 2.80
N GLU A 152 10.45 -14.29 2.55
CA GLU A 152 9.67 -15.47 2.86
C GLU A 152 9.98 -15.95 4.27
N GLY A 153 8.95 -16.13 5.04
CA GLY A 153 9.08 -16.56 6.43
C GLY A 153 8.51 -17.91 6.72
#